data_d24640e476c87e0ac8600e8fb4e6e459
#
_entry.id   d24640e476c87e0ac8600e8fb4e6e459
#
_cell.length_a   1.000
_cell.length_b   1.000
_cell.length_c   1.000
_cell.angle_alpha   90.00
_cell.angle_beta   90.00
_cell.angle_gamma   90.00
#
_symmetry.space_group_name_H-M   'P 1'
#
loop_
_entity.id
_entity.type
_entity.pdbx_description
1 polymer ?
#
loop_
_entity_poly.entity_id
_entity_poly.type
_entity_poly.pdbx_seq_one_letter_code
_entity_poly.pdbx_strand_id
1 'polypeptide(L)'
;MKILQINKSDSTGGAAVACLRLTKALLADNKDVNVLVQEKNNHDDFVKSTGESFFKKKINFLKFISERLFFLPYEKNAELRFAFSPADFGENISKNKLVKEADIIHIHWINQGFLSLRNIQQLLLLNKPVVYTLHDMWLFTGGCHYSGTCENYSVECGNCKFLKNPKPNDLSYKILQKKIKLFSSGNLHIIACSNWLANKAKQSTLLKNFPITSIPNPIDTKIFQPISKKTALQKWNLEPTKKYILFGSANIFDKRKGLIYFMEALNFMKLNMPKILENTECLVFGKMKHELNENFPIKVNSLGYLQHTEDIVKAYNAADVFVLPSLEDNLPNTIMEASACGTPTVAFNTGGIPEMIVHETTGYLSDYKSAESIAKGLQYVFENKTLLAQNARNFALKNYSSEVVAQIFTSFYEKMSSV
;
A
#
# COMPACT_ATOMS: atom_id res chain seq x y z
N MET A 1 20.17 -15.39 -13.23
CA MET A 1 18.70 -15.31 -13.14
C MET A 1 18.29 -13.87 -13.32
N LYS A 2 17.55 -13.58 -14.40
CA LYS A 2 17.02 -12.25 -14.73
C LYS A 2 15.59 -12.12 -14.24
N ILE A 3 15.33 -11.16 -13.39
CA ILE A 3 14.01 -10.90 -12.81
C ILE A 3 13.42 -9.66 -13.47
N LEU A 4 12.21 -9.75 -13.99
CA LEU A 4 11.47 -8.60 -14.49
C LEU A 4 10.29 -8.29 -13.57
N GLN A 5 10.36 -7.17 -12.86
CA GLN A 5 9.22 -6.65 -12.14
C GLN A 5 8.32 -5.80 -13.06
N ILE A 6 7.01 -5.92 -12.92
CA ILE A 6 6.01 -5.22 -13.73
C ILE A 6 5.07 -4.46 -12.81
N ASN A 7 5.01 -3.14 -12.96
CA ASN A 7 4.09 -2.28 -12.20
C ASN A 7 3.54 -1.15 -13.09
N LYS A 8 2.38 -0.60 -12.76
CA LYS A 8 1.77 0.51 -13.52
C LYS A 8 2.68 1.75 -13.59
N SER A 9 3.23 2.15 -12.46
CA SER A 9 4.09 3.33 -12.29
C SER A 9 5.29 2.99 -11.42
N ASP A 10 6.35 3.76 -11.53
CA ASP A 10 7.54 3.66 -10.68
C ASP A 10 7.48 4.56 -9.43
N SER A 11 6.47 5.41 -9.28
CA SER A 11 6.40 6.39 -8.18
C SER A 11 5.02 6.58 -7.58
N THR A 12 3.95 6.29 -8.32
CA THR A 12 2.59 6.65 -7.90
C THR A 12 1.92 5.51 -7.12
N GLY A 13 1.65 5.74 -5.83
CA GLY A 13 0.94 4.83 -4.95
C GLY A 13 1.82 3.84 -4.19
N GLY A 14 1.27 3.22 -3.15
CA GLY A 14 2.00 2.34 -2.23
C GLY A 14 2.63 1.12 -2.90
N ALA A 15 1.96 0.53 -3.89
CA ALA A 15 2.47 -0.61 -4.66
C ALA A 15 3.70 -0.24 -5.51
N ALA A 16 3.71 0.96 -6.12
CA ALA A 16 4.86 1.46 -6.87
C ALA A 16 6.08 1.68 -5.98
N VAL A 17 5.87 2.31 -4.83
CA VAL A 17 6.93 2.51 -3.82
C VAL A 17 7.48 1.17 -3.35
N ALA A 18 6.62 0.18 -3.05
CA ALA A 18 7.03 -1.15 -2.60
C ALA A 18 7.81 -1.90 -3.70
N CYS A 19 7.33 -1.88 -4.96
CA CYS A 19 8.02 -2.47 -6.11
C CYS A 19 9.41 -1.88 -6.28
N LEU A 20 9.54 -0.55 -6.26
CA LEU A 20 10.83 0.13 -6.44
C LEU A 20 11.79 -0.16 -5.28
N ARG A 21 11.29 -0.18 -4.02
CA ARG A 21 12.10 -0.56 -2.86
C ARG A 21 12.60 -2.00 -2.96
N LEU A 22 11.75 -2.92 -3.36
CA LEU A 22 12.14 -4.32 -3.58
C LEU A 22 13.19 -4.43 -4.69
N THR A 23 13.02 -3.70 -5.80
CA THR A 23 14.02 -3.68 -6.88
C THR A 23 15.37 -3.20 -6.37
N LYS A 24 15.41 -2.06 -5.64
CA LYS A 24 16.66 -1.52 -5.09
C LYS A 24 17.31 -2.47 -4.08
N ALA A 25 16.50 -3.15 -3.26
CA ALA A 25 16.98 -4.15 -2.31
C ALA A 25 17.62 -5.36 -3.01
N LEU A 26 17.00 -5.87 -4.08
CA LEU A 26 17.52 -6.99 -4.87
C LEU A 26 18.77 -6.61 -5.67
N LEU A 27 18.82 -5.39 -6.24
CA LEU A 27 20.02 -4.89 -6.91
C LEU A 27 21.20 -4.76 -5.92
N ALA A 28 20.93 -4.29 -4.70
CA ALA A 28 21.94 -4.24 -3.63
C ALA A 28 22.41 -5.64 -3.20
N ASP A 29 21.59 -6.68 -3.37
CA ASP A 29 21.92 -8.10 -3.20
C ASP A 29 22.51 -8.74 -4.48
N ASN A 30 23.02 -7.94 -5.43
CA ASN A 30 23.65 -8.34 -6.69
C ASN A 30 22.76 -9.22 -7.59
N LYS A 31 21.44 -9.03 -7.57
CA LYS A 31 20.51 -9.70 -8.50
C LYS A 31 20.31 -8.87 -9.76
N ASP A 32 20.15 -9.54 -10.90
CA ASP A 32 19.83 -8.91 -12.19
C ASP A 32 18.32 -8.63 -12.25
N VAL A 33 17.92 -7.41 -11.92
CA VAL A 33 16.51 -7.01 -11.83
C VAL A 33 16.25 -5.77 -12.68
N ASN A 34 15.20 -5.83 -13.49
CA ASN A 34 14.68 -4.70 -14.23
C ASN A 34 13.21 -4.46 -13.87
N VAL A 35 12.73 -3.24 -14.02
CA VAL A 35 11.32 -2.87 -13.84
C VAL A 35 10.75 -2.39 -15.16
N LEU A 36 9.62 -2.97 -15.57
CA LEU A 36 8.85 -2.51 -16.72
C LEU A 36 7.58 -1.81 -16.22
N VAL A 37 7.44 -0.52 -16.53
CA VAL A 37 6.28 0.29 -16.15
C VAL A 37 5.56 0.86 -17.36
N GLN A 38 4.30 1.25 -17.19
CA GLN A 38 3.60 2.07 -18.18
C GLN A 38 3.96 3.56 -18.01
N GLU A 39 4.07 4.03 -16.76
CA GLU A 39 4.34 5.42 -16.40
C GLU A 39 5.67 5.51 -15.66
N LYS A 40 6.71 6.02 -16.36
CA LYS A 40 8.04 6.27 -15.79
C LYS A 40 8.16 7.74 -15.41
N ASN A 41 8.47 8.00 -14.14
CA ASN A 41 8.68 9.35 -13.59
C ASN A 41 10.09 9.51 -13.00
N ASN A 42 10.75 8.41 -12.60
CA ASN A 42 12.11 8.42 -12.07
C ASN A 42 13.15 8.21 -13.19
N HIS A 43 14.39 8.61 -12.92
CA HIS A 43 15.51 8.48 -13.86
C HIS A 43 16.34 7.21 -13.68
N ASP A 44 15.93 6.29 -12.79
CA ASP A 44 16.63 5.03 -12.53
C ASP A 44 16.80 4.20 -13.84
N ASP A 45 18.02 3.75 -14.16
CA ASP A 45 18.35 3.06 -15.41
C ASP A 45 17.73 1.64 -15.49
N PHE A 46 17.50 1.00 -14.37
CA PHE A 46 16.82 -0.30 -14.29
C PHE A 46 15.31 -0.21 -14.51
N VAL A 47 14.74 0.99 -14.57
CA VAL A 47 13.32 1.22 -14.89
C VAL A 47 13.18 1.51 -16.39
N LYS A 48 12.39 0.70 -17.08
CA LYS A 48 12.04 0.89 -18.49
C LYS A 48 10.55 1.10 -18.63
N SER A 49 10.15 1.91 -19.61
CA SER A 49 8.73 2.20 -19.86
C SER A 49 8.25 1.60 -21.17
N THR A 50 6.99 1.14 -21.18
CA THR A 50 6.28 0.83 -22.44
C THR A 50 5.76 2.07 -23.12
N GLY A 51 5.72 3.22 -22.42
CA GLY A 51 5.08 4.47 -22.81
C GLY A 51 6.02 5.65 -23.12
N GLU A 52 7.26 5.42 -23.57
CA GLU A 52 8.24 6.50 -23.74
C GLU A 52 7.87 7.52 -24.83
N SER A 53 7.28 7.09 -25.95
CA SER A 53 6.90 8.01 -27.02
C SER A 53 5.61 8.77 -26.71
N PHE A 54 5.49 9.99 -27.23
CA PHE A 54 4.29 10.83 -27.10
C PHE A 54 3.01 10.11 -27.57
N PHE A 55 3.07 9.37 -28.69
CA PHE A 55 1.94 8.60 -29.20
C PHE A 55 1.55 7.47 -28.23
N LYS A 56 2.51 6.76 -27.68
CA LYS A 56 2.22 5.70 -26.69
C LYS A 56 1.62 6.27 -25.41
N LYS A 57 2.09 7.43 -24.93
CA LYS A 57 1.47 8.12 -23.78
C LYS A 57 -0.01 8.44 -24.04
N LYS A 58 -0.36 8.94 -25.25
CA LYS A 58 -1.75 9.17 -25.64
C LYS A 58 -2.57 7.89 -25.70
N ILE A 59 -2.01 6.81 -26.28
CA ILE A 59 -2.69 5.50 -26.34
C ILE A 59 -2.93 4.95 -24.93
N ASN A 60 -1.96 5.07 -24.03
CA ASN A 60 -2.09 4.63 -22.65
C ASN A 60 -3.17 5.42 -21.89
N PHE A 61 -3.21 6.73 -22.13
CA PHE A 61 -4.27 7.58 -21.58
C PHE A 61 -5.66 7.19 -22.13
N LEU A 62 -5.75 6.90 -23.44
CA LEU A 62 -7.00 6.40 -24.04
C LEU A 62 -7.46 5.08 -23.43
N LYS A 63 -6.53 4.13 -23.16
CA LYS A 63 -6.87 2.87 -22.47
C LYS A 63 -7.41 3.12 -21.06
N PHE A 64 -6.78 4.04 -20.31
CA PHE A 64 -7.28 4.46 -19.01
C PHE A 64 -8.69 5.04 -19.10
N ILE A 65 -8.94 5.98 -20.04
CA ILE A 65 -10.25 6.57 -20.26
C ILE A 65 -11.26 5.51 -20.69
N SER A 66 -10.89 4.60 -21.60
CA SER A 66 -11.78 3.51 -22.05
C SER A 66 -12.21 2.61 -20.90
N GLU A 67 -11.29 2.28 -19.98
CA GLU A 67 -11.64 1.51 -18.79
C GLU A 67 -12.62 2.27 -17.88
N ARG A 68 -12.43 3.59 -17.73
CA ARG A 68 -13.35 4.44 -16.93
C ARG A 68 -14.72 4.58 -17.57
N LEU A 69 -14.77 4.81 -18.89
CA LEU A 69 -16.01 4.88 -19.65
C LEU A 69 -16.76 3.55 -19.63
N PHE A 70 -16.07 2.44 -19.76
CA PHE A 70 -16.65 1.10 -19.61
C PHE A 70 -17.28 0.90 -18.24
N PHE A 71 -16.62 1.36 -17.18
CA PHE A 71 -17.12 1.17 -15.81
C PHE A 71 -18.20 2.18 -15.41
N LEU A 72 -18.27 3.36 -16.05
CA LEU A 72 -19.16 4.46 -15.70
C LEU A 72 -20.65 4.04 -15.55
N PRO A 73 -21.27 3.24 -16.45
CA PRO A 73 -22.66 2.80 -16.28
C PRO A 73 -22.86 1.84 -15.09
N TYR A 74 -21.80 1.22 -14.61
CA TYR A 74 -21.85 0.25 -13.51
C TYR A 74 -21.48 0.86 -12.17
N GLU A 75 -20.72 1.97 -12.11
CA GLU A 75 -20.27 2.55 -10.86
C GLU A 75 -21.44 3.11 -10.02
N LYS A 76 -21.44 2.86 -8.72
CA LYS A 76 -22.48 3.35 -7.82
C LYS A 76 -22.40 4.86 -7.63
N ASN A 77 -21.19 5.41 -7.48
CA ASN A 77 -20.92 6.85 -7.38
C ASN A 77 -19.44 7.13 -7.69
N ALA A 78 -19.12 8.41 -7.86
CA ALA A 78 -17.77 8.86 -8.20
C ALA A 78 -16.69 8.55 -7.12
N GLU A 79 -17.07 8.46 -5.85
CA GLU A 79 -16.15 8.15 -4.75
C GLU A 79 -15.61 6.70 -4.86
N LEU A 80 -16.42 5.77 -5.38
CA LEU A 80 -16.09 4.36 -5.54
C LEU A 80 -15.41 4.03 -6.87
N ARG A 81 -15.27 5.01 -7.75
CA ARG A 81 -14.71 4.84 -9.11
C ARG A 81 -13.38 4.11 -9.14
N PHE A 82 -12.48 4.43 -8.21
CA PHE A 82 -11.14 3.84 -8.13
C PHE A 82 -11.03 2.70 -7.11
N ALA A 83 -12.12 2.39 -6.42
CA ALA A 83 -12.18 1.24 -5.52
C ALA A 83 -12.46 -0.08 -6.27
N PHE A 84 -12.76 0.00 -7.58
CA PHE A 84 -13.09 -1.12 -8.44
C PHE A 84 -12.42 -1.00 -9.81
N SER A 85 -11.78 -2.07 -10.30
CA SER A 85 -11.11 -2.12 -11.61
C SER A 85 -11.57 -3.34 -12.41
N PRO A 86 -12.22 -3.14 -13.57
CA PRO A 86 -12.63 -4.24 -14.47
C PRO A 86 -11.44 -4.93 -15.15
N ALA A 87 -10.37 -4.18 -15.48
CA ALA A 87 -9.18 -4.62 -16.21
C ALA A 87 -9.50 -5.28 -17.57
N ASP A 88 -10.38 -4.66 -18.33
CA ASP A 88 -10.72 -5.09 -19.70
C ASP A 88 -9.83 -4.44 -20.77
N PHE A 89 -9.18 -3.33 -20.44
CA PHE A 89 -8.28 -2.58 -21.32
C PHE A 89 -6.83 -2.67 -20.83
N GLY A 90 -5.90 -2.83 -21.77
CA GLY A 90 -4.50 -2.94 -21.42
C GLY A 90 -3.59 -3.06 -22.64
N GLU A 91 -2.29 -3.26 -22.39
CA GLU A 91 -1.25 -3.44 -23.40
C GLU A 91 -0.71 -4.87 -23.35
N ASN A 92 -0.59 -5.50 -24.53
CA ASN A 92 0.09 -6.77 -24.62
C ASN A 92 1.61 -6.56 -24.61
N ILE A 93 2.25 -6.89 -23.51
CA ILE A 93 3.70 -6.79 -23.31
C ILE A 93 4.44 -8.11 -23.50
N SER A 94 3.75 -9.22 -23.84
CA SER A 94 4.38 -10.55 -23.98
C SER A 94 5.51 -10.58 -25.02
N LYS A 95 5.47 -9.67 -26.00
CA LYS A 95 6.51 -9.53 -27.04
C LYS A 95 7.62 -8.54 -26.67
N ASN A 96 7.53 -7.87 -25.53
CA ASN A 96 8.58 -6.94 -25.07
C ASN A 96 9.89 -7.71 -24.84
N LYS A 97 11.01 -7.08 -25.20
CA LYS A 97 12.35 -7.69 -25.09
C LYS A 97 12.65 -8.13 -23.65
N LEU A 98 12.39 -7.28 -22.66
CA LEU A 98 12.62 -7.61 -21.24
C LEU A 98 11.78 -8.81 -20.78
N VAL A 99 10.52 -8.91 -21.22
CA VAL A 99 9.64 -10.04 -20.91
C VAL A 99 10.19 -11.34 -21.52
N LYS A 100 10.70 -11.27 -22.75
CA LYS A 100 11.29 -12.45 -23.42
C LYS A 100 12.60 -12.88 -22.76
N GLU A 101 13.43 -11.96 -22.31
CA GLU A 101 14.74 -12.22 -21.69
C GLU A 101 14.66 -12.59 -20.22
N ALA A 102 13.56 -12.27 -19.52
CA ALA A 102 13.39 -12.59 -18.12
C ALA A 102 13.28 -14.10 -17.88
N ASP A 103 13.94 -14.57 -16.83
CA ASP A 103 13.76 -15.93 -16.31
C ASP A 103 12.51 -15.98 -15.41
N ILE A 104 12.24 -14.91 -14.66
CA ILE A 104 11.08 -14.76 -13.77
C ILE A 104 10.36 -13.45 -14.11
N ILE A 105 9.03 -13.52 -14.23
CA ILE A 105 8.15 -12.36 -14.40
C ILE A 105 7.44 -12.11 -13.07
N HIS A 106 7.66 -10.95 -12.46
CA HIS A 106 7.05 -10.58 -11.17
C HIS A 106 6.09 -9.41 -11.34
N ILE A 107 4.80 -9.67 -11.23
CA ILE A 107 3.73 -8.69 -11.41
C ILE A 107 3.35 -8.09 -10.05
N HIS A 108 3.24 -6.77 -10.00
CA HIS A 108 2.73 -6.00 -8.87
C HIS A 108 1.35 -5.43 -9.17
N TRP A 109 1.19 -4.11 -9.19
CA TRP A 109 -0.08 -3.46 -9.45
C TRP A 109 -0.18 -2.97 -10.90
N ILE A 110 -1.20 -3.44 -11.65
CA ILE A 110 -1.22 -3.31 -13.12
C ILE A 110 -2.55 -2.73 -13.67
N ASN A 111 -3.43 -2.28 -12.80
CA ASN A 111 -4.75 -1.82 -13.16
C ASN A 111 -4.75 -0.44 -13.87
N GLN A 112 -5.91 0.09 -14.15
CA GLN A 112 -6.11 1.39 -14.78
C GLN A 112 -5.51 1.50 -16.19
N GLY A 113 -5.79 0.50 -17.04
CA GLY A 113 -5.42 0.52 -18.46
C GLY A 113 -4.00 0.10 -18.78
N PHE A 114 -3.24 -0.47 -17.83
CA PHE A 114 -1.91 -1.02 -18.12
C PHE A 114 -1.99 -2.45 -18.64
N LEU A 115 -2.41 -3.41 -17.81
CA LEU A 115 -2.65 -4.77 -18.27
C LEU A 115 -4.11 -5.16 -18.08
N SER A 116 -4.69 -5.75 -19.12
CA SER A 116 -6.00 -6.42 -19.02
C SER A 116 -5.84 -7.84 -18.48
N LEU A 117 -6.96 -8.46 -18.07
CA LEU A 117 -6.97 -9.87 -17.68
C LEU A 117 -6.41 -10.79 -18.78
N ARG A 118 -6.70 -10.48 -20.07
CA ARG A 118 -6.14 -11.23 -21.21
C ARG A 118 -4.63 -11.02 -21.33
N ASN A 119 -4.11 -9.83 -21.04
CA ASN A 119 -2.67 -9.58 -21.08
C ASN A 119 -1.92 -10.33 -19.99
N ILE A 120 -2.51 -10.47 -18.80
CA ILE A 120 -1.95 -11.34 -17.75
C ILE A 120 -1.93 -12.80 -18.24
N GLN A 121 -3.01 -13.30 -18.81
CA GLN A 121 -3.03 -14.65 -19.38
C GLN A 121 -1.92 -14.85 -20.43
N GLN A 122 -1.69 -13.86 -21.30
CA GLN A 122 -0.61 -13.93 -22.30
C GLN A 122 0.78 -14.06 -21.66
N LEU A 123 1.01 -13.49 -20.48
CA LEU A 123 2.25 -13.69 -19.72
C LEU A 123 2.32 -15.09 -19.12
N LEU A 124 1.20 -15.61 -18.58
CA LEU A 124 1.13 -16.99 -18.05
C LEU A 124 1.39 -18.06 -19.13
N LEU A 125 1.00 -17.79 -20.38
CA LEU A 125 1.22 -18.69 -21.51
C LEU A 125 2.67 -18.70 -22.05
N LEU A 126 3.58 -17.90 -21.50
CA LEU A 126 4.99 -17.90 -21.90
C LEU A 126 5.81 -19.06 -21.33
N ASN A 127 5.18 -19.95 -20.55
CA ASN A 127 5.82 -21.07 -19.86
C ASN A 127 7.02 -20.66 -18.99
N LYS A 128 6.95 -19.44 -18.42
CA LYS A 128 7.91 -18.91 -17.46
C LYS A 128 7.27 -18.85 -16.08
N PRO A 129 8.05 -18.94 -14.98
CA PRO A 129 7.54 -18.64 -13.66
C PRO A 129 6.99 -17.22 -13.59
N VAL A 130 5.72 -17.09 -13.19
CA VAL A 130 5.07 -15.79 -12.96
C VAL A 130 4.75 -15.66 -11.48
N VAL A 131 5.26 -14.61 -10.87
CA VAL A 131 4.95 -14.22 -9.49
C VAL A 131 3.96 -13.06 -9.52
N TYR A 132 2.97 -13.08 -8.68
CA TYR A 132 2.06 -11.94 -8.50
C TYR A 132 2.05 -11.51 -7.02
N THR A 133 2.58 -10.32 -6.74
CA THR A 133 2.48 -9.74 -5.40
C THR A 133 1.13 -9.04 -5.20
N LEU A 134 0.37 -9.51 -4.21
CA LEU A 134 -0.88 -8.92 -3.79
C LEU A 134 -0.59 -7.69 -2.90
N HIS A 135 -0.82 -6.49 -3.43
CA HIS A 135 -0.83 -5.26 -2.65
C HIS A 135 -2.21 -4.95 -2.09
N ASP A 136 -3.25 -5.51 -2.71
CA ASP A 136 -4.66 -5.43 -2.34
C ASP A 136 -5.40 -6.71 -2.73
N MET A 137 -6.72 -6.73 -2.59
CA MET A 137 -7.54 -7.92 -2.85
C MET A 137 -7.97 -8.07 -4.32
N TRP A 138 -7.61 -7.15 -5.21
CA TRP A 138 -8.15 -7.10 -6.57
C TRP A 138 -7.98 -8.40 -7.35
N LEU A 139 -6.84 -9.07 -7.25
CA LEU A 139 -6.58 -10.27 -8.07
C LEU A 139 -7.64 -11.35 -7.84
N PHE A 140 -8.06 -11.57 -6.60
CA PHE A 140 -8.98 -12.66 -6.24
C PHE A 140 -10.43 -12.22 -5.98
N THR A 141 -10.77 -10.97 -6.19
CA THR A 141 -12.14 -10.44 -6.12
C THR A 141 -12.75 -10.25 -7.51
N GLY A 142 -14.03 -9.93 -7.56
CA GLY A 142 -14.72 -9.55 -8.79
C GLY A 142 -14.40 -8.15 -9.30
N GLY A 143 -13.34 -7.51 -8.79
CA GLY A 143 -12.87 -6.21 -9.25
C GLY A 143 -12.61 -5.17 -8.16
N CYS A 144 -13.06 -5.37 -6.92
CA CYS A 144 -12.78 -4.46 -5.82
C CYS A 144 -11.37 -4.65 -5.26
N HIS A 145 -10.72 -3.52 -4.88
CA HIS A 145 -9.38 -3.51 -4.28
C HIS A 145 -9.40 -3.85 -2.79
N TYR A 146 -10.48 -3.51 -2.10
CA TYR A 146 -10.75 -3.89 -0.71
C TYR A 146 -12.21 -4.27 -0.57
N SER A 147 -12.50 -5.38 0.10
CA SER A 147 -13.86 -5.90 0.18
C SER A 147 -14.66 -5.40 1.38
N GLY A 148 -13.98 -4.82 2.39
CA GLY A 148 -14.57 -4.49 3.67
C GLY A 148 -15.18 -5.74 4.32
N THR A 149 -16.46 -5.69 4.66
CA THR A 149 -17.19 -6.82 5.26
C THR A 149 -17.71 -7.86 4.25
N CYS A 150 -17.48 -7.66 2.93
CA CYS A 150 -17.94 -8.60 1.92
C CYS A 150 -16.97 -9.79 1.79
N GLU A 151 -17.48 -11.01 1.87
CA GLU A 151 -16.72 -12.25 1.72
C GLU A 151 -17.11 -13.07 0.48
N ASN A 152 -17.90 -12.49 -0.43
CA ASN A 152 -18.39 -13.19 -1.61
C ASN A 152 -17.28 -13.79 -2.50
N TYR A 153 -16.08 -13.21 -2.47
CA TYR A 153 -14.92 -13.74 -3.21
C TYR A 153 -14.52 -15.18 -2.77
N SER A 154 -14.94 -15.62 -1.59
CA SER A 154 -14.68 -16.99 -1.08
C SER A 154 -15.59 -18.03 -1.70
N VAL A 155 -16.74 -17.63 -2.23
CA VAL A 155 -17.71 -18.52 -2.89
C VAL A 155 -17.88 -18.05 -4.33
N GLU A 156 -18.59 -16.94 -4.53
CA GLU A 156 -18.93 -16.38 -5.83
C GLU A 156 -19.23 -14.88 -5.69
N CYS A 157 -18.52 -14.01 -6.41
CA CYS A 157 -18.88 -12.60 -6.46
C CYS A 157 -20.23 -12.40 -7.15
N GLY A 158 -20.92 -11.33 -6.81
CA GLY A 158 -22.25 -10.93 -7.23
C GLY A 158 -22.88 -10.05 -6.16
N ASN A 159 -24.02 -9.44 -6.44
CA ASN A 159 -24.68 -8.49 -5.54
C ASN A 159 -23.71 -7.42 -4.97
N CYS A 160 -22.81 -6.91 -5.82
CA CYS A 160 -21.66 -6.14 -5.40
C CYS A 160 -22.05 -4.74 -4.94
N LYS A 161 -21.68 -4.39 -3.70
CA LYS A 161 -21.97 -3.09 -3.08
C LYS A 161 -21.33 -1.88 -3.80
N PHE A 162 -20.32 -2.11 -4.64
CA PHE A 162 -19.63 -1.09 -5.42
C PHE A 162 -20.37 -0.74 -6.73
N LEU A 163 -21.34 -1.57 -7.12
CA LEU A 163 -22.10 -1.40 -8.37
C LEU A 163 -23.43 -0.69 -8.12
N LYS A 164 -23.88 0.05 -9.13
CA LYS A 164 -25.17 0.80 -9.13
C LYS A 164 -26.36 -0.14 -9.04
N ASN A 165 -26.31 -1.28 -9.76
CA ASN A 165 -27.35 -2.26 -9.84
C ASN A 165 -26.81 -3.64 -9.40
N PRO A 166 -26.70 -3.92 -8.10
CA PRO A 166 -26.25 -5.21 -7.61
C PRO A 166 -27.21 -6.32 -8.05
N LYS A 167 -26.69 -7.43 -8.58
CA LYS A 167 -27.44 -8.62 -9.02
C LYS A 167 -26.54 -9.86 -8.82
N PRO A 168 -27.11 -11.07 -8.69
CA PRO A 168 -26.31 -12.28 -8.61
C PRO A 168 -25.27 -12.39 -9.74
N ASN A 169 -25.68 -12.10 -10.99
CA ASN A 169 -24.81 -12.19 -12.17
C ASN A 169 -24.37 -10.78 -12.66
N ASP A 170 -24.01 -9.88 -11.74
CA ASP A 170 -23.55 -8.54 -12.07
C ASP A 170 -22.11 -8.53 -12.65
N LEU A 171 -21.54 -7.34 -12.84
CA LEU A 171 -20.21 -7.19 -13.40
C LEU A 171 -19.15 -7.88 -12.53
N SER A 172 -19.30 -7.87 -11.21
CA SER A 172 -18.33 -8.49 -10.31
C SER A 172 -18.30 -10.02 -10.45
N TYR A 173 -19.45 -10.67 -10.60
CA TYR A 173 -19.57 -12.08 -10.94
C TYR A 173 -18.82 -12.38 -12.25
N LYS A 174 -19.17 -11.64 -13.31
CA LYS A 174 -18.59 -11.87 -14.65
C LYS A 174 -17.06 -11.73 -14.64
N ILE A 175 -16.52 -10.76 -13.91
CA ILE A 175 -15.07 -10.55 -13.81
C ILE A 175 -14.42 -11.71 -13.04
N LEU A 176 -14.99 -12.17 -11.93
CA LEU A 176 -14.44 -13.31 -11.18
C LEU A 176 -14.43 -14.58 -12.03
N GLN A 177 -15.53 -14.89 -12.73
CA GLN A 177 -15.61 -16.04 -13.65
C GLN A 177 -14.58 -15.93 -14.77
N LYS A 178 -14.38 -14.72 -15.33
CA LYS A 178 -13.36 -14.45 -16.34
C LYS A 178 -11.95 -14.71 -15.78
N LYS A 179 -11.63 -14.25 -14.56
CA LYS A 179 -10.35 -14.52 -13.89
C LYS A 179 -10.13 -16.02 -13.66
N ILE A 180 -11.12 -16.74 -13.14
CA ILE A 180 -11.05 -18.19 -12.92
C ILE A 180 -10.69 -18.91 -14.24
N LYS A 181 -11.38 -18.57 -15.33
CA LYS A 181 -11.12 -19.16 -16.65
C LYS A 181 -9.71 -18.84 -17.19
N LEU A 182 -9.25 -17.58 -17.01
CA LEU A 182 -7.99 -17.11 -17.62
C LEU A 182 -6.75 -17.53 -16.83
N PHE A 183 -6.87 -17.74 -15.52
CA PHE A 183 -5.72 -18.05 -14.64
C PHE A 183 -5.61 -19.53 -14.30
N SER A 184 -6.49 -20.38 -14.80
CA SER A 184 -6.46 -21.84 -14.60
C SER A 184 -5.25 -22.52 -15.24
N SER A 185 -4.53 -21.84 -16.15
CA SER A 185 -3.35 -22.34 -16.85
C SER A 185 -2.15 -21.45 -16.57
N GLY A 186 -1.02 -22.05 -16.28
CA GLY A 186 0.25 -21.34 -16.13
C GLY A 186 0.91 -21.55 -14.76
N ASN A 187 2.21 -21.26 -14.71
CA ASN A 187 3.03 -21.36 -13.49
C ASN A 187 2.93 -20.05 -12.71
N LEU A 188 1.80 -19.86 -11.96
CA LEU A 188 1.51 -18.66 -11.18
C LEU A 188 1.74 -18.90 -9.70
N HIS A 189 2.62 -18.13 -9.11
CA HIS A 189 2.89 -18.09 -7.68
C HIS A 189 2.42 -16.77 -7.07
N ILE A 190 1.79 -16.84 -5.92
CA ILE A 190 1.24 -15.67 -5.25
C ILE A 190 2.10 -15.29 -4.05
N ILE A 191 2.47 -14.02 -3.98
CA ILE A 191 3.03 -13.41 -2.78
C ILE A 191 1.98 -12.47 -2.21
N ALA A 192 1.71 -12.57 -0.91
CA ALA A 192 0.91 -11.59 -0.18
C ALA A 192 1.82 -10.79 0.75
N CYS A 193 1.63 -9.47 0.83
CA CYS A 193 2.49 -8.64 1.68
C CYS A 193 2.26 -8.87 3.18
N SER A 194 1.14 -9.47 3.58
CA SER A 194 0.80 -9.82 4.97
C SER A 194 0.18 -11.21 5.07
N ASN A 195 0.23 -11.81 6.24
CA ASN A 195 -0.47 -13.06 6.53
C ASN A 195 -1.99 -12.89 6.46
N TRP A 196 -2.51 -11.72 6.86
CA TRP A 196 -3.92 -11.39 6.71
C TRP A 196 -4.38 -11.52 5.25
N LEU A 197 -3.64 -10.91 4.31
CA LEU A 197 -3.99 -10.96 2.89
C LEU A 197 -3.76 -12.35 2.30
N ALA A 198 -2.70 -13.06 2.74
CA ALA A 198 -2.46 -14.45 2.35
C ALA A 198 -3.63 -15.36 2.76
N ASN A 199 -4.14 -15.20 3.97
CA ASN A 199 -5.28 -15.98 4.47
C ASN A 199 -6.57 -15.67 3.70
N LYS A 200 -6.84 -14.38 3.40
CA LYS A 200 -7.97 -13.99 2.54
C LYS A 200 -7.84 -14.58 1.13
N ALA A 201 -6.66 -14.55 0.55
CA ALA A 201 -6.38 -15.14 -0.77
C ALA A 201 -6.56 -16.67 -0.77
N LYS A 202 -6.10 -17.39 0.25
CA LYS A 202 -6.29 -18.85 0.41
C LYS A 202 -7.76 -19.25 0.55
N GLN A 203 -8.59 -18.37 1.10
CA GLN A 203 -10.04 -18.58 1.22
C GLN A 203 -10.79 -18.29 -0.07
N SER A 204 -10.17 -17.59 -1.04
CA SER A 204 -10.84 -17.18 -2.28
C SER A 204 -11.05 -18.36 -3.22
N THR A 205 -12.17 -18.36 -3.93
CA THR A 205 -12.48 -19.37 -4.95
C THR A 205 -11.40 -19.42 -6.03
N LEU A 206 -10.82 -18.28 -6.39
CA LEU A 206 -9.81 -18.19 -7.44
C LEU A 206 -8.45 -18.75 -6.99
N LEU A 207 -7.96 -18.34 -5.81
CA LEU A 207 -6.57 -18.60 -5.42
C LEU A 207 -6.35 -19.75 -4.45
N LYS A 208 -7.41 -20.38 -3.93
CA LYS A 208 -7.31 -21.48 -2.92
C LYS A 208 -6.37 -22.62 -3.29
N ASN A 209 -6.20 -22.88 -4.58
CA ASN A 209 -5.36 -23.96 -5.10
C ASN A 209 -3.99 -23.48 -5.62
N PHE A 210 -3.67 -22.21 -5.49
CA PHE A 210 -2.37 -21.68 -5.90
C PHE A 210 -1.38 -21.67 -4.73
N PRO A 211 -0.06 -21.79 -5.00
CA PRO A 211 0.96 -21.60 -3.97
C PRO A 211 0.97 -20.13 -3.52
N ILE A 212 0.72 -19.89 -2.24
CA ILE A 212 0.66 -18.54 -1.64
C ILE A 212 1.67 -18.45 -0.50
N THR A 213 2.61 -17.51 -0.61
CA THR A 213 3.62 -17.20 0.41
C THR A 213 3.42 -15.78 0.92
N SER A 214 3.57 -15.56 2.24
CA SER A 214 3.58 -14.20 2.81
C SER A 214 5.01 -13.69 2.86
N ILE A 215 5.29 -12.56 2.18
CA ILE A 215 6.58 -11.86 2.23
C ILE A 215 6.29 -10.36 2.30
N PRO A 216 6.77 -9.65 3.34
CA PRO A 216 6.48 -8.23 3.51
C PRO A 216 7.19 -7.36 2.48
N ASN A 217 6.74 -6.11 2.33
CA ASN A 217 7.47 -5.11 1.56
C ASN A 217 8.75 -4.70 2.30
N PRO A 218 9.85 -4.38 1.58
CA PRO A 218 11.08 -3.87 2.19
C PRO A 218 11.02 -2.37 2.46
N ILE A 219 11.85 -1.93 3.43
CA ILE A 219 12.14 -0.52 3.65
C ILE A 219 13.65 -0.31 3.76
N ASP A 220 14.13 0.77 3.14
CA ASP A 220 15.53 1.19 3.30
C ASP A 220 15.73 1.84 4.67
N THR A 221 16.25 1.08 5.60
CA THR A 221 16.47 1.50 6.97
C THR A 221 17.70 2.40 7.17
N LYS A 222 18.50 2.61 6.12
CA LYS A 222 19.58 3.60 6.08
C LYS A 222 19.06 4.99 5.73
N ILE A 223 17.99 5.04 4.94
CA ILE A 223 17.26 6.28 4.59
C ILE A 223 16.25 6.61 5.69
N PHE A 224 15.35 5.65 6.00
CA PHE A 224 14.38 5.79 7.07
C PHE A 224 15.01 5.40 8.40
N GLN A 225 15.52 6.38 9.11
CA GLN A 225 16.22 6.20 10.39
C GLN A 225 15.94 7.35 11.35
N PRO A 226 16.17 7.15 12.64
CA PRO A 226 16.09 8.23 13.61
C PRO A 226 17.10 9.34 13.30
N ILE A 227 16.62 10.57 13.28
CA ILE A 227 17.44 11.79 13.23
C ILE A 227 17.06 12.71 14.39
N SER A 228 17.89 13.72 14.68
CA SER A 228 17.57 14.71 15.72
C SER A 228 16.20 15.36 15.48
N LYS A 229 15.33 15.31 16.50
CA LYS A 229 14.03 15.98 16.46
C LYS A 229 14.18 17.48 16.11
N LYS A 230 15.20 18.14 16.67
CA LYS A 230 15.52 19.54 16.38
C LYS A 230 15.74 19.76 14.89
N THR A 231 16.55 18.93 14.24
CA THR A 231 16.80 18.99 12.77
C THR A 231 15.52 18.72 11.98
N ALA A 232 14.70 17.77 12.40
CA ALA A 232 13.46 17.44 11.73
C ALA A 232 12.45 18.60 11.77
N LEU A 233 12.33 19.29 12.91
CA LEU A 233 11.40 20.42 13.12
C LEU A 233 11.81 21.69 12.36
N GLN A 234 13.12 21.91 12.14
CA GLN A 234 13.63 23.13 11.48
C GLN A 234 13.03 23.39 10.11
N LYS A 235 12.74 22.33 9.34
CA LYS A 235 12.16 22.48 8.00
C LYS A 235 10.85 23.25 7.99
N TRP A 236 10.04 23.11 9.02
CA TRP A 236 8.71 23.73 9.10
C TRP A 236 8.61 24.79 10.20
N ASN A 237 9.76 25.26 10.73
CA ASN A 237 9.82 26.25 11.82
C ASN A 237 8.96 25.87 13.03
N LEU A 238 8.97 24.58 13.42
CA LEU A 238 8.17 24.06 14.49
C LEU A 238 8.91 24.17 15.84
N GLU A 239 8.14 24.35 16.93
CA GLU A 239 8.68 24.54 18.27
C GLU A 239 9.17 23.23 18.90
N PRO A 240 10.45 23.11 19.35
CA PRO A 240 10.98 21.87 19.92
C PRO A 240 10.34 21.44 21.25
N THR A 241 9.72 22.37 21.97
CA THR A 241 9.12 22.14 23.29
C THR A 241 7.73 21.50 23.22
N LYS A 242 7.13 21.46 22.03
CA LYS A 242 5.81 20.88 21.80
C LYS A 242 5.87 19.38 21.48
N LYS A 243 4.76 18.72 21.76
CA LYS A 243 4.47 17.36 21.29
C LYS A 243 3.75 17.43 19.95
N TYR A 244 4.05 16.49 19.08
CA TYR A 244 3.48 16.44 17.74
C TYR A 244 2.85 15.07 17.45
N ILE A 245 1.58 15.10 17.08
CA ILE A 245 0.86 13.93 16.56
C ILE A 245 0.86 14.03 15.03
N LEU A 246 1.42 13.05 14.33
CA LEU A 246 1.46 13.03 12.88
C LEU A 246 0.32 12.18 12.33
N PHE A 247 -0.44 12.74 11.40
CA PHE A 247 -1.38 12.02 10.54
C PHE A 247 -0.99 12.25 9.08
N GLY A 248 -0.96 11.17 8.28
CA GLY A 248 -0.56 11.34 6.89
C GLY A 248 -0.93 10.17 6.00
N SER A 249 -1.29 10.51 4.75
CA SER A 249 -1.55 9.55 3.69
C SER A 249 -1.45 10.25 2.34
N ALA A 250 -1.43 9.48 1.24
CA ALA A 250 -1.42 10.04 -0.12
C ALA A 250 -2.63 10.99 -0.37
N ASN A 251 -3.80 10.66 0.19
CA ASN A 251 -5.01 11.50 0.22
C ASN A 251 -5.62 11.41 1.61
N ILE A 252 -5.55 12.49 2.38
CA ILE A 252 -6.04 12.52 3.76
C ILE A 252 -7.57 12.38 3.88
N PHE A 253 -8.30 12.71 2.81
CA PHE A 253 -9.77 12.57 2.75
C PHE A 253 -10.24 11.20 2.23
N ASP A 254 -9.32 10.26 1.99
CA ASP A 254 -9.71 8.86 1.75
C ASP A 254 -10.40 8.34 3.04
N LYS A 255 -11.72 8.10 2.95
CA LYS A 255 -12.54 7.63 4.08
C LYS A 255 -11.96 6.36 4.73
N ARG A 256 -11.28 5.53 3.94
CA ARG A 256 -10.60 4.32 4.42
C ARG A 256 -9.46 4.62 5.38
N LYS A 257 -8.85 5.81 5.32
CA LYS A 257 -7.74 6.22 6.21
C LYS A 257 -8.21 6.74 7.58
N GLY A 258 -9.52 6.93 7.77
CA GLY A 258 -10.12 7.11 9.08
C GLY A 258 -9.88 8.46 9.76
N LEU A 259 -9.62 9.54 9.00
CA LEU A 259 -9.41 10.88 9.56
C LEU A 259 -10.50 11.28 10.57
N ILE A 260 -11.76 10.89 10.31
CA ILE A 260 -12.88 11.21 11.20
C ILE A 260 -12.68 10.66 12.62
N TYR A 261 -12.23 9.42 12.74
CA TYR A 261 -11.97 8.79 14.04
C TYR A 261 -10.79 9.43 14.77
N PHE A 262 -9.80 9.92 14.04
CA PHE A 262 -8.71 10.69 14.65
C PHE A 262 -9.21 12.03 15.20
N MET A 263 -10.06 12.76 14.46
CA MET A 263 -10.67 13.99 14.93
C MET A 263 -11.56 13.75 16.15
N GLU A 264 -12.37 12.70 16.14
CA GLU A 264 -13.20 12.28 17.28
C GLU A 264 -12.34 11.94 18.51
N ALA A 265 -11.21 11.26 18.32
CA ALA A 265 -10.26 10.95 19.40
C ALA A 265 -9.67 12.22 20.02
N LEU A 266 -9.28 13.21 19.21
CA LEU A 266 -8.79 14.49 19.71
C LEU A 266 -9.87 15.27 20.46
N ASN A 267 -11.13 15.24 20.00
CA ASN A 267 -12.25 15.82 20.73
C ASN A 267 -12.48 15.12 22.07
N PHE A 268 -12.41 13.80 22.10
CA PHE A 268 -12.48 13.03 23.35
C PHE A 268 -11.36 13.43 24.33
N MET A 269 -10.12 13.55 23.83
CA MET A 269 -8.98 13.98 24.66
C MET A 269 -9.15 15.41 25.19
N LYS A 270 -9.70 16.32 24.36
CA LYS A 270 -9.95 17.71 24.77
C LYS A 270 -10.90 17.78 25.94
N LEU A 271 -11.89 16.89 25.99
CA LEU A 271 -12.90 16.84 27.07
C LEU A 271 -12.40 16.08 28.29
N ASN A 272 -11.70 14.96 28.10
CA ASN A 272 -11.39 14.01 29.18
C ASN A 272 -9.91 14.02 29.62
N MET A 273 -9.01 14.52 28.78
CA MET A 273 -7.55 14.47 28.99
C MET A 273 -6.88 15.81 28.60
N PRO A 274 -7.41 16.99 28.97
CA PRO A 274 -6.97 18.29 28.44
C PRO A 274 -5.49 18.57 28.69
N LYS A 275 -4.94 18.16 29.84
CA LYS A 275 -3.52 18.34 30.18
C LYS A 275 -2.56 17.71 29.17
N ILE A 276 -2.96 16.64 28.48
CA ILE A 276 -2.12 15.96 27.47
C ILE A 276 -2.02 16.85 26.22
N LEU A 277 -3.09 17.58 25.90
CA LEU A 277 -3.19 18.41 24.71
C LEU A 277 -2.64 19.84 24.87
N GLU A 278 -2.39 20.33 26.08
CA GLU A 278 -1.93 21.71 26.35
C GLU A 278 -0.73 22.13 25.52
N ASN A 279 0.25 21.23 25.31
CA ASN A 279 1.44 21.46 24.51
C ASN A 279 1.51 20.56 23.27
N THR A 280 0.37 20.14 22.73
CA THR A 280 0.29 19.19 21.62
C THR A 280 -0.29 19.86 20.37
N GLU A 281 0.35 19.67 19.24
CA GLU A 281 -0.11 20.10 17.92
C GLU A 281 -0.15 18.91 16.95
N CYS A 282 -0.97 19.02 15.88
CA CYS A 282 -0.98 18.04 14.80
C CYS A 282 -0.02 18.45 13.68
N LEU A 283 0.65 17.47 13.11
CA LEU A 283 1.30 17.55 11.80
C LEU A 283 0.48 16.72 10.81
N VAL A 284 0.21 17.29 9.64
CA VAL A 284 -0.56 16.58 8.61
C VAL A 284 0.13 16.66 7.26
N PHE A 285 0.38 15.52 6.60
CA PHE A 285 0.87 15.49 5.22
C PHE A 285 -0.04 14.68 4.30
N GLY A 286 -0.08 15.10 3.04
CA GLY A 286 -0.85 14.45 1.98
C GLY A 286 -1.60 15.44 1.11
N LYS A 287 -2.28 14.92 0.08
CA LYS A 287 -3.13 15.78 -0.77
C LYS A 287 -4.32 16.28 0.05
N MET A 288 -4.45 17.60 0.14
CA MET A 288 -5.55 18.29 0.81
C MET A 288 -6.34 19.09 -0.22
N LYS A 289 -7.67 18.97 -0.21
CA LYS A 289 -8.56 19.75 -1.06
C LYS A 289 -8.98 21.08 -0.39
N HIS A 290 -8.96 21.11 0.94
CA HIS A 290 -9.36 22.24 1.76
C HIS A 290 -8.45 22.34 2.99
N GLU A 291 -8.32 23.51 3.58
CA GLU A 291 -7.63 23.67 4.86
C GLU A 291 -8.41 22.96 5.98
N LEU A 292 -7.66 22.29 6.88
CA LEU A 292 -8.25 21.52 7.98
C LEU A 292 -8.54 22.38 9.23
N ASN A 293 -8.09 23.63 9.24
CA ASN A 293 -7.94 24.42 10.47
C ASN A 293 -9.24 24.74 11.21
N GLU A 294 -10.37 24.93 10.51
CA GLU A 294 -11.60 25.44 11.15
C GLU A 294 -12.33 24.42 12.03
N ASN A 295 -12.13 23.12 11.81
CA ASN A 295 -12.85 22.06 12.53
C ASN A 295 -11.93 21.09 13.29
N PHE A 296 -10.62 21.36 13.36
CA PHE A 296 -9.70 20.47 14.06
C PHE A 296 -9.65 20.82 15.55
N PRO A 297 -9.69 19.86 16.47
CA PRO A 297 -9.76 20.12 17.92
C PRO A 297 -8.53 20.81 18.50
N ILE A 298 -7.38 20.69 17.86
CA ILE A 298 -6.10 21.31 18.22
C ILE A 298 -5.44 21.90 16.97
N LYS A 299 -4.42 22.74 17.16
CA LYS A 299 -3.70 23.39 16.08
C LYS A 299 -3.10 22.36 15.10
N VAL A 300 -3.32 22.60 13.80
CA VAL A 300 -2.79 21.77 12.71
C VAL A 300 -1.70 22.52 11.96
N ASN A 301 -0.56 21.87 11.78
CA ASN A 301 0.51 22.33 10.92
C ASN A 301 0.51 21.46 9.65
N SER A 302 0.11 22.04 8.53
CA SER A 302 0.14 21.36 7.25
C SER A 302 1.58 21.26 6.73
N LEU A 303 2.04 20.05 6.48
CA LEU A 303 3.34 19.77 5.85
C LEU A 303 3.23 19.69 4.32
N GLY A 304 1.99 19.77 3.78
CA GLY A 304 1.71 19.66 2.35
C GLY A 304 1.82 18.24 1.82
N TYR A 305 1.90 18.11 0.48
CA TYR A 305 2.13 16.82 -0.17
C TYR A 305 3.64 16.57 -0.28
N LEU A 306 4.14 15.65 0.53
CA LEU A 306 5.58 15.34 0.58
C LEU A 306 5.96 14.41 -0.58
N GLN A 307 6.80 14.88 -1.47
CA GLN A 307 7.29 14.13 -2.64
C GLN A 307 8.70 13.59 -2.44
N HIS A 308 9.53 14.28 -1.66
CA HIS A 308 10.90 13.87 -1.40
C HIS A 308 11.00 12.99 -0.15
N THR A 309 11.73 11.89 -0.27
CA THR A 309 11.92 10.93 0.82
C THR A 309 12.50 11.56 2.07
N GLU A 310 13.43 12.51 1.93
CA GLU A 310 14.02 13.24 3.05
C GLU A 310 12.96 14.01 3.87
N ASP A 311 11.97 14.59 3.20
CA ASP A 311 10.89 15.31 3.88
C ASP A 311 9.96 14.37 4.63
N ILE A 312 9.70 13.19 4.06
CA ILE A 312 8.94 12.14 4.72
C ILE A 312 9.69 11.66 5.98
N VAL A 313 11.00 11.42 5.89
CA VAL A 313 11.83 11.07 7.04
C VAL A 313 11.79 12.15 8.11
N LYS A 314 11.91 13.44 7.73
CA LYS A 314 11.80 14.55 8.68
C LYS A 314 10.42 14.62 9.32
N ALA A 315 9.33 14.38 8.57
CA ALA A 315 7.98 14.40 9.12
C ALA A 315 7.78 13.33 10.22
N TYR A 316 8.25 12.11 10.00
CA TYR A 316 8.20 11.07 11.04
C TYR A 316 9.07 11.45 12.25
N ASN A 317 10.29 11.92 12.04
CA ASN A 317 11.19 12.29 13.14
C ASN A 317 10.77 13.56 13.89
N ALA A 318 9.97 14.44 13.28
CA ALA A 318 9.37 15.60 13.95
C ALA A 318 8.26 15.19 14.92
N ALA A 319 7.61 14.06 14.68
CA ALA A 319 6.49 13.58 15.46
C ALA A 319 6.90 12.80 16.70
N ASP A 320 6.04 12.82 17.72
CA ASP A 320 6.15 11.98 18.91
C ASP A 320 5.36 10.67 18.74
N VAL A 321 4.35 10.69 17.89
CA VAL A 321 3.49 9.55 17.55
C VAL A 321 2.93 9.72 16.15
N PHE A 322 2.83 8.63 15.40
CA PHE A 322 2.10 8.54 14.14
C PHE A 322 0.72 7.91 14.39
N VAL A 323 -0.33 8.45 13.79
CA VAL A 323 -1.70 7.91 13.91
C VAL A 323 -2.20 7.45 12.55
N LEU A 324 -2.62 6.19 12.45
CA LEU A 324 -3.18 5.62 11.23
C LEU A 324 -4.44 4.79 11.55
N PRO A 325 -5.62 5.41 11.78
CA PRO A 325 -6.86 4.72 12.07
C PRO A 325 -7.54 4.20 10.80
N SER A 326 -6.77 3.51 9.95
CA SER A 326 -7.29 2.93 8.70
C SER A 326 -8.39 1.91 9.01
N LEU A 327 -9.49 1.97 8.24
CA LEU A 327 -10.60 1.02 8.37
C LEU A 327 -10.28 -0.34 7.73
N GLU A 328 -9.42 -0.36 6.73
CA GLU A 328 -8.91 -1.57 6.08
C GLU A 328 -7.59 -1.24 5.39
N ASP A 329 -6.53 -1.95 5.72
CA ASP A 329 -5.24 -1.82 5.08
C ASP A 329 -4.50 -3.16 5.10
N ASN A 330 -3.67 -3.42 4.08
CA ASN A 330 -2.92 -4.67 4.00
C ASN A 330 -1.62 -4.55 4.81
N LEU A 331 -0.63 -3.83 4.27
CA LEU A 331 0.66 -3.59 4.90
C LEU A 331 1.08 -2.14 4.61
N PRO A 332 0.54 -1.15 5.36
CA PRO A 332 0.76 0.25 5.07
C PRO A 332 2.23 0.65 5.21
N ASN A 333 2.84 1.10 4.10
CA ASN A 333 4.22 1.57 4.09
C ASN A 333 4.49 2.66 5.13
N THR A 334 3.48 3.47 5.44
CA THR A 334 3.59 4.57 6.43
C THR A 334 3.87 4.08 7.84
N ILE A 335 3.36 2.90 8.25
CA ILE A 335 3.71 2.29 9.55
C ILE A 335 5.16 1.80 9.53
N MET A 336 5.60 1.16 8.44
CA MET A 336 7.00 0.76 8.28
C MET A 336 7.94 1.95 8.37
N GLU A 337 7.61 3.03 7.67
CA GLU A 337 8.37 4.27 7.62
C GLU A 337 8.47 4.92 8.99
N ALA A 338 7.33 5.06 9.70
CA ALA A 338 7.28 5.56 11.06
C ALA A 338 8.14 4.70 12.01
N SER A 339 7.94 3.39 12.00
CA SER A 339 8.68 2.45 12.84
C SER A 339 10.19 2.48 12.55
N ALA A 340 10.57 2.54 11.28
CA ALA A 340 11.96 2.65 10.87
C ALA A 340 12.62 3.97 11.33
N CYS A 341 11.85 5.06 11.41
CA CYS A 341 12.30 6.34 11.98
C CYS A 341 12.24 6.36 13.54
N GLY A 342 11.80 5.28 14.19
CA GLY A 342 11.64 5.26 15.64
C GLY A 342 10.43 6.06 16.12
N THR A 343 9.39 6.20 15.27
CA THR A 343 8.15 6.90 15.63
C THR A 343 7.06 5.86 15.89
N PRO A 344 6.64 5.67 17.15
CA PRO A 344 5.59 4.71 17.50
C PRO A 344 4.27 5.06 16.80
N THR A 345 3.50 4.02 16.48
CA THR A 345 2.22 4.19 15.77
C THR A 345 1.04 3.81 16.65
N VAL A 346 -0.03 4.60 16.61
CA VAL A 346 -1.36 4.25 17.09
C VAL A 346 -2.24 3.95 15.89
N ALA A 347 -2.82 2.75 15.81
CA ALA A 347 -3.63 2.33 14.67
C ALA A 347 -4.75 1.38 15.11
N PHE A 348 -5.78 1.23 14.29
CA PHE A 348 -6.82 0.22 14.54
C PHE A 348 -6.29 -1.20 14.38
N ASN A 349 -6.79 -2.10 15.23
CA ASN A 349 -6.58 -3.54 15.13
C ASN A 349 -7.41 -4.10 13.95
N THR A 350 -6.91 -3.96 12.73
CA THR A 350 -7.63 -4.37 11.50
C THR A 350 -6.67 -4.69 10.36
N GLY A 351 -7.11 -5.55 9.44
CA GLY A 351 -6.31 -5.88 8.26
C GLY A 351 -4.98 -6.55 8.61
N GLY A 352 -3.92 -6.16 7.92
CA GLY A 352 -2.55 -6.57 8.21
C GLY A 352 -1.82 -5.69 9.22
N ILE A 353 -2.45 -4.64 9.76
CA ILE A 353 -1.84 -3.71 10.72
C ILE A 353 -1.34 -4.42 12.00
N PRO A 354 -2.07 -5.40 12.58
CA PRO A 354 -1.60 -6.15 13.75
C PRO A 354 -0.30 -6.94 13.54
N GLU A 355 0.09 -7.20 12.30
CA GLU A 355 1.37 -7.83 11.98
C GLU A 355 2.55 -6.83 12.03
N MET A 356 2.25 -5.52 12.07
CA MET A 356 3.24 -4.43 12.05
C MET A 356 3.46 -3.77 13.41
N ILE A 357 2.51 -3.92 14.32
CA ILE A 357 2.52 -3.30 15.63
C ILE A 357 2.33 -4.39 16.69
N VAL A 358 3.32 -4.57 17.56
CA VAL A 358 3.15 -5.35 18.79
C VAL A 358 2.57 -4.41 19.84
N HIS A 359 1.31 -4.67 20.21
CA HIS A 359 0.54 -3.82 21.14
C HIS A 359 1.33 -3.52 22.42
N GLU A 360 1.37 -2.25 22.83
CA GLU A 360 2.07 -1.72 24.00
C GLU A 360 3.58 -1.97 24.03
N THR A 361 4.15 -2.51 22.93
CA THR A 361 5.58 -2.80 22.82
C THR A 361 6.26 -1.98 21.73
N THR A 362 5.67 -1.88 20.53
CA THR A 362 6.20 -1.10 19.41
C THR A 362 5.26 0.05 19.00
N GLY A 363 4.09 0.12 19.59
CA GLY A 363 3.04 1.08 19.34
C GLY A 363 1.75 0.63 20.03
N TYR A 364 0.60 1.14 19.62
CA TYR A 364 -0.68 0.83 20.25
C TYR A 364 -1.73 0.41 19.20
N LEU A 365 -2.29 -0.78 19.38
CA LEU A 365 -3.43 -1.25 18.60
C LEU A 365 -4.73 -0.86 19.32
N SER A 366 -5.45 0.07 18.69
CA SER A 366 -6.74 0.54 19.18
C SER A 366 -7.89 -0.35 18.70
N ASP A 367 -8.95 -0.42 19.48
CA ASP A 367 -10.18 -1.10 19.10
C ASP A 367 -10.75 -0.50 17.83
N TYR A 368 -11.23 -1.37 16.94
CA TYR A 368 -11.75 -0.97 15.65
C TYR A 368 -12.90 0.03 15.78
N LYS A 369 -12.75 1.20 15.13
CA LYS A 369 -13.70 2.32 15.14
C LYS A 369 -13.94 2.97 16.50
N SER A 370 -13.05 2.80 17.46
CA SER A 370 -13.14 3.44 18.76
C SER A 370 -12.23 4.67 18.84
N ALA A 371 -12.82 5.85 18.87
CA ALA A 371 -12.12 7.12 19.10
C ALA A 371 -11.49 7.17 20.49
N GLU A 372 -12.20 6.66 21.52
CA GLU A 372 -11.69 6.55 22.89
C GLU A 372 -10.45 5.67 22.97
N SER A 373 -10.43 4.52 22.26
CA SER A 373 -9.28 3.63 22.23
C SER A 373 -8.07 4.29 21.54
N ILE A 374 -8.28 5.11 20.49
CA ILE A 374 -7.20 5.93 19.89
C ILE A 374 -6.67 6.92 20.91
N ALA A 375 -7.55 7.62 21.66
CA ALA A 375 -7.16 8.60 22.67
C ALA A 375 -6.31 7.97 23.79
N LYS A 376 -6.71 6.79 24.29
CA LYS A 376 -5.93 5.99 25.26
C LYS A 376 -4.58 5.58 24.67
N GLY A 377 -4.54 5.17 23.40
CA GLY A 377 -3.31 4.82 22.70
C GLY A 377 -2.35 6.01 22.56
N LEU A 378 -2.87 7.20 22.25
CA LEU A 378 -2.07 8.44 22.22
C LEU A 378 -1.48 8.77 23.58
N GLN A 379 -2.27 8.67 24.66
CA GLN A 379 -1.79 8.85 26.03
C GLN A 379 -0.67 7.86 26.34
N TYR A 380 -0.92 6.57 26.11
CA TYR A 380 0.05 5.50 26.36
C TYR A 380 1.39 5.73 25.66
N VAL A 381 1.32 6.11 24.36
CA VAL A 381 2.53 6.39 23.57
C VAL A 381 3.28 7.61 24.12
N PHE A 382 2.61 8.68 24.52
CA PHE A 382 3.27 9.83 25.11
C PHE A 382 3.99 9.51 26.43
N GLU A 383 3.41 8.64 27.25
CA GLU A 383 3.98 8.22 28.53
C GLU A 383 5.17 7.26 28.34
N ASN A 384 5.17 6.45 27.27
CA ASN A 384 6.15 5.38 27.05
C ASN A 384 7.04 5.58 25.83
N LYS A 385 7.07 6.80 25.25
CA LYS A 385 7.64 7.11 23.92
C LYS A 385 9.02 6.51 23.70
N THR A 386 9.97 6.71 24.62
CA THR A 386 11.38 6.33 24.42
C THR A 386 11.54 4.82 24.22
N LEU A 387 10.87 4.02 25.03
CA LEU A 387 10.91 2.56 24.91
C LEU A 387 10.23 2.08 23.64
N LEU A 388 9.04 2.61 23.36
CA LEU A 388 8.29 2.26 22.15
C LEU A 388 9.05 2.63 20.87
N ALA A 389 9.72 3.79 20.85
CA ALA A 389 10.52 4.26 19.71
C ALA A 389 11.67 3.28 19.39
N GLN A 390 12.40 2.86 20.41
CA GLN A 390 13.49 1.90 20.26
C GLN A 390 12.97 0.54 19.77
N ASN A 391 11.90 0.05 20.37
CA ASN A 391 11.30 -1.22 20.01
C ASN A 391 10.71 -1.21 18.59
N ALA A 392 10.02 -0.12 18.18
CA ALA A 392 9.50 0.05 16.82
C ALA A 392 10.63 0.01 15.78
N ARG A 393 11.73 0.73 16.05
CA ARG A 393 12.93 0.71 15.19
C ARG A 393 13.51 -0.69 15.07
N ASN A 394 13.73 -1.37 16.19
CA ASN A 394 14.27 -2.73 16.21
C ASN A 394 13.38 -3.72 15.47
N PHE A 395 12.06 -3.59 15.62
CA PHE A 395 11.09 -4.40 14.90
C PHE A 395 11.16 -4.18 13.38
N ALA A 396 11.27 -2.91 12.94
CA ALA A 396 11.41 -2.58 11.53
C ALA A 396 12.71 -3.13 10.93
N LEU A 397 13.82 -2.99 11.64
CA LEU A 397 15.13 -3.54 11.23
C LEU A 397 15.08 -5.05 11.03
N LYS A 398 14.49 -5.75 11.99
CA LYS A 398 14.43 -7.23 12.01
C LYS A 398 13.52 -7.80 10.92
N ASN A 399 12.40 -7.14 10.63
CA ASN A 399 11.34 -7.75 9.81
C ASN A 399 11.21 -7.12 8.42
N TYR A 400 11.65 -5.87 8.22
CA TYR A 400 11.35 -5.11 7.01
C TYR A 400 12.57 -4.48 6.34
N SER A 401 13.78 -4.58 6.93
CA SER A 401 14.96 -4.00 6.28
C SER A 401 15.16 -4.56 4.87
N SER A 402 15.69 -3.73 3.98
CA SER A 402 15.96 -4.11 2.58
C SER A 402 16.77 -5.39 2.49
N GLU A 403 17.76 -5.55 3.35
CA GLU A 403 18.66 -6.70 3.41
C GLU A 403 17.87 -7.99 3.76
N VAL A 404 17.08 -7.97 4.83
CA VAL A 404 16.30 -9.13 5.28
C VAL A 404 15.28 -9.56 4.22
N VAL A 405 14.52 -8.60 3.69
CA VAL A 405 13.47 -8.91 2.71
C VAL A 405 14.06 -9.35 1.36
N ALA A 406 15.18 -8.75 0.91
CA ALA A 406 15.88 -9.18 -0.31
C ALA A 406 16.32 -10.65 -0.23
N GLN A 407 16.88 -11.08 0.91
CA GLN A 407 17.28 -12.47 1.12
C GLN A 407 16.09 -13.44 1.05
N ILE A 408 14.94 -13.07 1.62
CA ILE A 408 13.71 -13.87 1.55
C ILE A 408 13.24 -14.01 0.11
N PHE A 409 13.19 -12.91 -0.66
CA PHE A 409 12.82 -12.93 -2.08
C PHE A 409 13.83 -13.70 -2.93
N THR A 410 15.13 -13.53 -2.68
CA THR A 410 16.18 -14.29 -3.36
C THR A 410 15.98 -15.79 -3.20
N SER A 411 15.83 -16.25 -1.95
CA SER A 411 15.58 -17.68 -1.66
C SER A 411 14.27 -18.17 -2.29
N PHE A 412 13.25 -17.32 -2.36
CA PHE A 412 11.99 -17.64 -3.03
C PHE A 412 12.17 -17.81 -4.54
N TYR A 413 12.88 -16.91 -5.22
CA TYR A 413 13.11 -16.98 -6.66
C TYR A 413 14.02 -18.17 -7.04
N GLU A 414 15.04 -18.46 -6.24
CA GLU A 414 15.94 -19.60 -6.48
C GLU A 414 15.18 -20.94 -6.44
N LYS A 415 14.26 -21.11 -5.47
CA LYS A 415 13.39 -22.30 -5.43
C LYS A 415 12.50 -22.44 -6.66
N MET A 416 12.04 -21.33 -7.23
CA MET A 416 11.22 -21.36 -8.44
C MET A 416 12.00 -21.72 -9.71
N SER A 417 13.28 -21.35 -9.75
CA SER A 417 14.14 -21.63 -10.93
C SER A 417 14.67 -23.06 -10.93
N SER A 418 14.56 -23.79 -9.80
CA SER A 418 15.04 -25.17 -9.63
C SER A 418 13.99 -26.24 -9.99
N VAL A 419 12.77 -25.82 -10.29
CA VAL A 419 11.64 -26.67 -10.72
C VAL A 419 11.40 -26.50 -12.23
#